data_a8d943894d86c0110b58d91e158ca871
#
_entry.id   a8d943894d86c0110b58d91e158ca871
#
_cell.length_a   1.000
_cell.length_b   1.000
_cell.length_c   1.000
_cell.angle_alpha   90.00
_cell.angle_beta   90.00
_cell.angle_gamma   90.00
#
_symmetry.space_group_name_H-M   'P 1'
#
loop_
_entity.id
_entity.type
_entity.pdbx_description
1 polymer ?
#
loop_
_entity_poly.entity_id
_entity_poly.type
_entity_poly.pdbx_seq_one_letter_code
_entity_poly.pdbx_strand_id
1 'polypeptide(L)'
;MAINKENKVIVTRGRSFGESSKEVIKYSSIFVEELKKQHVISVLKHFPGHGSSLADSHLGFVDISKTWSEKELEPYRHFIKNNKVDMIMSAHVFNDKLDKEYPATLSHNVNTNLLRYKLGFDGVLVSDDLQMYAISKHYNLKETLTLAINSGVNMLLFANQLAKPITLDEIVDTVYKQILSEQISLETIINANKRIDSLLQKL
;
A
#
# COMPACT_ATOMS: atom_id res chain seq x y z
N MET A 1 -10.03 -8.36 -3.01
CA MET A 1 -10.77 -9.43 -3.73
C MET A 1 -10.05 -10.74 -3.45
N ALA A 2 -10.76 -11.79 -3.14
CA ALA A 2 -10.17 -13.10 -2.88
C ALA A 2 -10.35 -13.98 -4.13
N ILE A 3 -9.50 -13.82 -5.12
CA ILE A 3 -9.52 -14.64 -6.35
C ILE A 3 -9.14 -16.09 -6.02
N ASN A 4 -8.25 -16.30 -5.06
CA ASN A 4 -7.83 -17.63 -4.65
C ASN A 4 -8.44 -18.01 -3.30
N LYS A 5 -9.25 -19.09 -3.28
CA LYS A 5 -9.89 -19.60 -2.06
C LYS A 5 -8.90 -20.14 -1.02
N GLU A 6 -7.70 -20.52 -1.45
CA GLU A 6 -6.61 -20.98 -0.58
C GLU A 6 -5.74 -19.84 -0.01
N ASN A 7 -6.11 -18.59 -0.28
CA ASN A 7 -5.36 -17.44 0.21
C ASN A 7 -5.34 -17.38 1.74
N LYS A 8 -4.15 -17.55 2.32
CA LYS A 8 -3.94 -17.64 3.77
C LYS A 8 -4.08 -16.32 4.52
N VAL A 9 -3.92 -15.19 3.85
CA VAL A 9 -3.90 -13.86 4.48
C VAL A 9 -5.29 -13.24 4.51
N ILE A 10 -6.07 -13.45 3.46
CA ILE A 10 -7.36 -12.78 3.27
C ILE A 10 -8.52 -13.74 3.51
N VAL A 11 -8.55 -14.88 2.79
CA VAL A 11 -9.70 -15.82 2.80
C VAL A 11 -9.80 -16.55 4.11
N THR A 12 -8.74 -17.24 4.53
CA THR A 12 -8.76 -18.06 5.76
C THR A 12 -9.01 -17.24 7.03
N ARG A 13 -8.80 -15.93 6.95
CA ARG A 13 -9.06 -14.99 8.06
C ARG A 13 -10.39 -14.24 7.92
N GLY A 14 -11.25 -14.62 6.96
CA GLY A 14 -12.54 -13.99 6.75
C GLY A 14 -12.47 -12.50 6.37
N ARG A 15 -11.39 -12.03 5.73
CA ARG A 15 -11.12 -10.62 5.44
C ARG A 15 -11.50 -10.18 4.03
N SER A 16 -12.21 -11.02 3.26
CA SER A 16 -12.63 -10.71 1.90
C SER A 16 -14.07 -10.28 1.84
N PHE A 17 -14.37 -9.26 1.03
CA PHE A 17 -15.73 -8.86 0.67
C PHE A 17 -16.35 -9.72 -0.45
N GLY A 18 -15.59 -10.64 -1.05
CA GLY A 18 -16.10 -11.53 -2.10
C GLY A 18 -14.99 -12.11 -2.98
N GLU A 19 -15.39 -12.98 -3.90
CA GLU A 19 -14.51 -13.70 -4.84
C GLU A 19 -14.41 -13.00 -6.21
N SER A 20 -15.36 -12.14 -6.53
CA SER A 20 -15.39 -11.36 -7.77
C SER A 20 -15.24 -9.86 -7.53
N SER A 21 -14.72 -9.13 -8.52
CA SER A 21 -14.63 -7.67 -8.46
C SER A 21 -15.98 -7.02 -8.18
N LYS A 22 -17.05 -7.56 -8.79
CA LYS A 22 -18.42 -7.04 -8.62
C LYS A 22 -18.91 -7.16 -7.18
N GLU A 23 -18.68 -8.29 -6.53
CA GLU A 23 -19.03 -8.47 -5.12
C GLU A 23 -18.22 -7.59 -4.20
N VAL A 24 -16.89 -7.53 -4.42
CA VAL A 24 -16.00 -6.67 -3.64
C VAL A 24 -16.41 -5.22 -3.76
N ILE A 25 -16.68 -4.73 -4.98
CA ILE A 25 -17.14 -3.35 -5.19
C ILE A 25 -18.48 -3.11 -4.48
N LYS A 26 -19.44 -4.03 -4.62
CA LYS A 26 -20.76 -3.89 -3.99
C LYS A 26 -20.67 -3.75 -2.47
N TYR A 27 -20.02 -4.69 -1.81
CA TYR A 27 -19.99 -4.73 -0.34
C TYR A 27 -19.02 -3.72 0.26
N SER A 28 -17.86 -3.49 -0.36
CA SER A 28 -16.95 -2.45 0.12
C SER A 28 -17.48 -1.04 -0.10
N SER A 29 -18.31 -0.80 -1.14
CA SER A 29 -18.98 0.50 -1.30
C SER A 29 -19.91 0.83 -0.13
N ILE A 30 -20.70 -0.16 0.31
CA ILE A 30 -21.57 0.02 1.49
C ILE A 30 -20.71 0.34 2.72
N PHE A 31 -19.65 -0.42 2.93
CA PHE A 31 -18.76 -0.24 4.08
C PHE A 31 -18.09 1.14 4.07
N VAL A 32 -17.56 1.57 2.92
CA VAL A 32 -16.95 2.90 2.76
C VAL A 32 -17.96 4.02 2.99
N GLU A 33 -19.18 3.89 2.47
CA GLU A 33 -20.25 4.88 2.65
C GLU A 33 -20.67 5.01 4.11
N GLU A 34 -20.77 3.90 4.84
CA GLU A 34 -21.13 3.94 6.28
C GLU A 34 -20.00 4.54 7.13
N LEU A 35 -18.73 4.23 6.85
CA LEU A 35 -17.60 4.87 7.54
C LEU A 35 -17.58 6.38 7.28
N LYS A 36 -17.82 6.79 6.03
CA LYS A 36 -17.87 8.22 5.66
C LYS A 36 -18.95 8.99 6.41
N LYS A 37 -20.13 8.40 6.64
CA LYS A 37 -21.21 9.02 7.43
C LYS A 37 -20.79 9.27 8.88
N GLN A 38 -19.83 8.52 9.39
CA GLN A 38 -19.29 8.66 10.74
C GLN A 38 -17.99 9.46 10.78
N HIS A 39 -17.62 10.16 9.70
CA HIS A 39 -16.36 10.90 9.56
C HIS A 39 -15.11 10.02 9.78
N VAL A 40 -15.18 8.74 9.39
CA VAL A 40 -14.07 7.81 9.46
C VAL A 40 -13.50 7.58 8.06
N ILE A 41 -12.21 7.86 7.90
CA ILE A 41 -11.50 7.62 6.63
C ILE A 41 -11.32 6.11 6.42
N SER A 42 -11.76 5.63 5.25
CA SER A 42 -11.54 4.25 4.84
C SER A 42 -10.24 4.07 4.08
N VAL A 43 -9.63 2.87 4.19
CA VAL A 43 -8.41 2.49 3.48
C VAL A 43 -8.67 1.25 2.63
N LEU A 44 -8.54 1.38 1.31
CA LEU A 44 -8.58 0.21 0.43
C LEU A 44 -7.24 -0.52 0.44
N LYS A 45 -7.25 -1.84 0.63
CA LYS A 45 -6.03 -2.63 0.75
C LYS A 45 -6.17 -4.05 0.21
N HIS A 46 -5.08 -4.64 -0.22
CA HIS A 46 -3.68 -4.17 -0.30
C HIS A 46 -3.31 -4.02 -1.77
N PHE A 47 -2.96 -2.83 -2.21
CA PHE A 47 -2.62 -2.52 -3.60
C PHE A 47 -1.26 -3.13 -4.00
N PRO A 48 -1.11 -3.70 -5.19
CA PRO A 48 -1.99 -3.75 -6.35
C PRO A 48 -2.94 -4.97 -6.39
N GLY A 49 -3.12 -5.67 -5.28
CA GLY A 49 -3.91 -6.88 -5.13
C GLY A 49 -3.11 -7.98 -4.43
N HIS A 50 -3.71 -8.59 -3.42
CA HIS A 50 -3.11 -9.66 -2.62
C HIS A 50 -4.02 -10.91 -2.59
N GLY A 51 -5.16 -10.84 -3.29
CA GLY A 51 -6.19 -11.87 -3.22
C GLY A 51 -5.85 -13.17 -3.96
N SER A 52 -4.88 -13.13 -4.87
CA SER A 52 -4.39 -14.30 -5.61
C SER A 52 -3.17 -14.97 -4.96
N SER A 53 -2.60 -14.41 -3.89
CA SER A 53 -1.40 -14.96 -3.27
C SER A 53 -1.67 -16.28 -2.55
N LEU A 54 -0.68 -17.17 -2.57
CA LEU A 54 -0.66 -18.44 -1.83
C LEU A 54 0.15 -18.34 -0.53
N ALA A 55 1.03 -17.35 -0.43
CA ALA A 55 1.92 -17.16 0.70
C ALA A 55 1.48 -16.00 1.61
N ASP A 56 1.97 -15.99 2.84
CA ASP A 56 1.71 -14.95 3.86
C ASP A 56 2.89 -13.98 3.95
N SER A 57 2.67 -12.71 3.63
CA SER A 57 3.68 -11.65 3.67
C SER A 57 4.18 -11.31 5.08
N HIS A 58 3.47 -11.72 6.14
CA HIS A 58 3.97 -11.61 7.50
C HIS A 58 5.14 -12.57 7.77
N LEU A 59 5.22 -13.67 7.01
CA LEU A 59 6.25 -14.70 7.19
C LEU A 59 7.45 -14.53 6.26
N GLY A 60 7.36 -13.69 5.22
CA GLY A 60 8.43 -13.44 4.28
C GLY A 60 7.99 -12.98 2.90
N PHE A 61 8.86 -13.19 1.91
CA PHE A 61 8.67 -12.79 0.53
C PHE A 61 7.46 -13.48 -0.12
N VAL A 62 6.64 -12.71 -0.81
CA VAL A 62 5.45 -13.20 -1.51
C VAL A 62 5.50 -12.81 -2.98
N ASP A 63 5.79 -13.77 -3.85
CA ASP A 63 5.74 -13.59 -5.29
C ASP A 63 4.36 -13.98 -5.83
N ILE A 64 3.71 -13.02 -6.49
CA ILE A 64 2.40 -13.18 -7.13
C ILE A 64 2.47 -13.11 -8.67
N SER A 65 3.64 -13.11 -9.25
CA SER A 65 3.85 -12.94 -10.72
C SER A 65 3.03 -13.93 -11.56
N LYS A 66 2.89 -15.16 -11.07
CA LYS A 66 2.14 -16.22 -11.76
C LYS A 66 0.63 -16.23 -11.47
N THR A 67 0.20 -15.69 -10.35
CA THR A 67 -1.18 -15.81 -9.86
C THR A 67 -1.97 -14.52 -9.98
N TRP A 68 -1.30 -13.38 -9.93
CA TRP A 68 -1.93 -12.07 -10.02
C TRP A 68 -2.56 -11.81 -11.39
N SER A 69 -3.71 -11.16 -11.36
CA SER A 69 -4.48 -10.76 -12.53
C SER A 69 -4.86 -9.29 -12.46
N GLU A 70 -4.90 -8.59 -13.60
CA GLU A 70 -5.40 -7.21 -13.69
C GLU A 70 -6.83 -7.01 -13.17
N LYS A 71 -7.61 -8.09 -13.04
CA LYS A 71 -8.92 -8.05 -12.37
C LYS A 71 -8.83 -7.57 -10.92
N GLU A 72 -7.70 -7.76 -10.27
CA GLU A 72 -7.47 -7.26 -8.90
C GLU A 72 -7.41 -5.73 -8.82
N LEU A 73 -7.17 -5.06 -9.94
CA LEU A 73 -7.21 -3.60 -10.04
C LEU A 73 -8.63 -3.03 -10.24
N GLU A 74 -9.61 -3.84 -10.63
CA GLU A 74 -10.97 -3.37 -10.92
C GLU A 74 -11.64 -2.65 -9.74
N PRO A 75 -11.58 -3.15 -8.48
CA PRO A 75 -12.11 -2.42 -7.34
C PRO A 75 -11.44 -1.05 -7.17
N TYR A 76 -10.11 -0.96 -7.30
CA TYR A 76 -9.39 0.30 -7.19
C TYR A 76 -9.81 1.28 -8.29
N ARG A 77 -9.87 0.83 -9.56
CA ARG A 77 -10.36 1.65 -10.68
C ARG A 77 -11.75 2.20 -10.42
N HIS A 78 -12.65 1.35 -9.87
CA HIS A 78 -14.02 1.76 -9.56
C HIS A 78 -14.05 2.88 -8.51
N PHE A 79 -13.36 2.69 -7.39
CA PHE A 79 -13.36 3.65 -6.28
C PHE A 79 -12.65 4.96 -6.66
N ILE A 80 -11.52 4.88 -7.36
CA ILE A 80 -10.77 6.05 -7.83
C ILE A 80 -11.61 6.86 -8.82
N LYS A 81 -12.15 6.22 -9.86
CA LYS A 81 -12.97 6.89 -10.89
C LYS A 81 -14.20 7.59 -10.32
N ASN A 82 -14.77 7.06 -9.24
CA ASN A 82 -15.96 7.62 -8.62
C ASN A 82 -15.67 8.54 -7.42
N ASN A 83 -14.41 8.89 -7.17
CA ASN A 83 -14.00 9.75 -6.04
C ASN A 83 -14.48 9.21 -4.67
N LYS A 84 -14.45 7.89 -4.50
CA LYS A 84 -14.96 7.20 -3.30
C LYS A 84 -13.83 6.61 -2.42
N VAL A 85 -12.58 6.96 -2.68
CA VAL A 85 -11.42 6.50 -1.90
C VAL A 85 -10.49 7.65 -1.60
N ASP A 86 -10.17 7.82 -0.34
CA ASP A 86 -9.24 8.84 0.15
C ASP A 86 -7.87 8.27 0.48
N MET A 87 -7.82 6.99 0.87
CA MET A 87 -6.60 6.30 1.25
C MET A 87 -6.48 4.91 0.62
N ILE A 88 -5.27 4.57 0.20
CA ILE A 88 -4.92 3.21 -0.28
C ILE A 88 -3.69 2.73 0.50
N MET A 89 -3.66 1.45 0.88
CA MET A 89 -2.50 0.80 1.48
C MET A 89 -1.82 -0.09 0.46
N SER A 90 -0.49 0.04 0.34
CA SER A 90 0.31 -0.83 -0.51
C SER A 90 0.48 -2.23 0.09
N ALA A 91 0.85 -3.21 -0.74
CA ALA A 91 1.15 -4.58 -0.33
C ALA A 91 2.65 -4.86 -0.41
N HIS A 92 3.17 -5.71 0.49
CA HIS A 92 4.52 -6.26 0.38
C HIS A 92 4.56 -7.51 -0.52
N VAL A 93 4.06 -7.37 -1.74
CA VAL A 93 4.05 -8.45 -2.74
C VAL A 93 4.95 -8.10 -3.91
N PHE A 94 5.63 -9.10 -4.45
CA PHE A 94 6.43 -8.98 -5.65
C PHE A 94 5.63 -9.46 -6.86
N ASN A 95 5.77 -8.74 -7.98
CA ASN A 95 5.16 -9.12 -9.26
C ASN A 95 6.07 -8.64 -10.40
N ASP A 96 6.77 -9.56 -11.05
CA ASP A 96 7.72 -9.29 -12.13
C ASP A 96 7.13 -8.61 -13.36
N LYS A 97 5.79 -8.72 -13.53
CA LYS A 97 5.05 -8.03 -14.60
C LYS A 97 4.83 -6.55 -14.32
N LEU A 98 4.90 -6.13 -13.06
CA LEU A 98 4.72 -4.74 -12.64
C LEU A 98 6.06 -4.08 -12.32
N ASP A 99 6.95 -4.80 -11.63
CA ASP A 99 8.30 -4.36 -11.32
C ASP A 99 9.22 -5.59 -11.21
N LYS A 100 10.37 -5.54 -11.86
CA LYS A 100 11.32 -6.66 -11.88
C LYS A 100 12.29 -6.65 -10.70
N GLU A 101 12.31 -5.58 -9.92
CA GLU A 101 13.33 -5.33 -8.91
C GLU A 101 12.74 -5.23 -7.50
N TYR A 102 11.64 -4.49 -7.35
CA TYR A 102 11.09 -4.14 -6.03
C TYR A 102 9.70 -4.72 -5.77
N PRO A 103 9.39 -5.10 -4.51
CA PRO A 103 8.02 -5.38 -4.09
C PRO A 103 7.16 -4.11 -4.19
N ALA A 104 5.85 -4.27 -4.31
CA ALA A 104 4.95 -3.18 -4.66
C ALA A 104 5.07 -1.94 -3.75
N THR A 105 5.25 -2.11 -2.43
CA THR A 105 5.42 -0.98 -1.50
C THR A 105 6.67 -0.13 -1.81
N LEU A 106 7.73 -0.73 -2.35
CA LEU A 106 9.00 -0.06 -2.64
C LEU A 106 9.13 0.31 -4.12
N SER A 107 8.15 -0.03 -4.95
CA SER A 107 8.20 0.10 -6.40
C SER A 107 7.62 1.43 -6.88
N HIS A 108 8.43 2.25 -7.53
CA HIS A 108 7.98 3.44 -8.26
C HIS A 108 7.04 3.08 -9.42
N ASN A 109 7.28 1.96 -10.10
CA ASN A 109 6.43 1.49 -11.18
C ASN A 109 5.01 1.18 -10.70
N VAL A 110 4.86 0.61 -9.50
CA VAL A 110 3.55 0.28 -8.93
C VAL A 110 2.88 1.50 -8.33
N ASN A 111 3.59 2.26 -7.48
CA ASN A 111 2.98 3.32 -6.70
C ASN A 111 2.81 4.63 -7.48
N THR A 112 3.77 4.97 -8.32
CA THR A 112 3.71 6.19 -9.12
C THR A 112 3.15 5.91 -10.52
N ASN A 113 3.78 5.04 -11.31
CA ASN A 113 3.37 4.87 -12.70
C ASN A 113 1.99 4.21 -12.83
N LEU A 114 1.74 3.11 -12.07
CA LEU A 114 0.45 2.42 -12.13
C LEU A 114 -0.61 3.16 -11.33
N LEU A 115 -0.40 3.42 -10.03
CA LEU A 115 -1.44 3.96 -9.17
C LEU A 115 -1.74 5.44 -9.45
N ARG A 116 -0.70 6.30 -9.49
CA ARG A 116 -0.90 7.75 -9.70
C ARG A 116 -1.26 8.06 -11.16
N TYR A 117 -0.40 7.64 -12.10
CA TYR A 117 -0.56 8.09 -13.50
C TYR A 117 -1.60 7.26 -14.26
N LYS A 118 -1.53 5.91 -14.19
CA LYS A 118 -2.44 5.07 -14.98
C LYS A 118 -3.83 4.98 -14.38
N LEU A 119 -3.98 4.88 -13.05
CA LEU A 119 -5.27 4.79 -12.37
C LEU A 119 -5.82 6.15 -11.92
N GLY A 120 -5.01 7.20 -11.87
CA GLY A 120 -5.43 8.56 -11.51
C GLY A 120 -5.67 8.79 -10.02
N PHE A 121 -5.06 8.01 -9.13
CA PHE A 121 -5.24 8.18 -7.69
C PHE A 121 -4.41 9.36 -7.17
N ASP A 122 -5.06 10.34 -6.57
CA ASP A 122 -4.39 11.52 -5.97
C ASP A 122 -4.54 11.62 -4.44
N GLY A 123 -5.14 10.62 -3.79
CA GLY A 123 -5.26 10.54 -2.33
C GLY A 123 -3.97 10.06 -1.65
N VAL A 124 -4.07 9.75 -0.37
CA VAL A 124 -2.94 9.28 0.46
C VAL A 124 -2.63 7.82 0.22
N LEU A 125 -1.38 7.50 -0.12
CA LEU A 125 -0.85 6.15 -0.16
C LEU A 125 -0.08 5.88 1.14
N VAL A 126 -0.53 4.88 1.92
CA VAL A 126 0.15 4.41 3.12
C VAL A 126 0.84 3.06 2.83
N SER A 127 2.01 2.83 3.39
CA SER A 127 2.63 1.50 3.35
C SER A 127 1.86 0.50 4.21
N ASP A 128 1.96 -0.81 3.91
CA ASP A 128 1.78 -1.83 4.94
C ASP A 128 2.95 -1.74 5.95
N ASP A 129 2.91 -2.49 7.04
CA ASP A 129 3.93 -2.42 8.09
C ASP A 129 5.33 -2.76 7.55
N LEU A 130 6.19 -1.74 7.49
CA LEU A 130 7.54 -1.84 6.93
C LEU A 130 8.48 -2.75 7.76
N GLN A 131 8.04 -3.18 8.93
CA GLN A 131 8.77 -4.15 9.75
C GLN A 131 8.40 -5.61 9.45
N MET A 132 7.39 -5.85 8.58
CA MET A 132 7.05 -7.21 8.13
C MET A 132 8.24 -7.87 7.45
N TYR A 133 8.39 -9.18 7.64
CA TYR A 133 9.55 -9.94 7.16
C TYR A 133 9.72 -9.93 5.63
N ALA A 134 8.67 -9.67 4.88
CA ALA A 134 8.74 -9.45 3.44
C ALA A 134 9.61 -8.25 3.06
N ILE A 135 9.79 -7.28 3.95
CA ILE A 135 10.65 -6.09 3.77
C ILE A 135 11.89 -6.21 4.67
N SER A 136 11.73 -6.33 5.98
CA SER A 136 12.80 -6.18 6.96
C SER A 136 13.92 -7.24 6.87
N LYS A 137 13.67 -8.39 6.21
CA LYS A 137 14.71 -9.39 5.94
C LYS A 137 15.57 -9.09 4.71
N HIS A 138 15.12 -8.19 3.84
CA HIS A 138 15.75 -7.93 2.54
C HIS A 138 16.33 -6.52 2.44
N TYR A 139 15.78 -5.56 3.20
CA TYR A 139 16.15 -4.15 3.17
C TYR A 139 16.42 -3.64 4.58
N ASN A 140 17.50 -2.89 4.76
CA ASN A 140 17.74 -2.17 6.02
C ASN A 140 16.82 -0.94 6.13
N LEU A 141 16.79 -0.28 7.29
CA LEU A 141 15.91 0.87 7.54
C LEU A 141 16.12 2.01 6.53
N LYS A 142 17.38 2.35 6.25
CA LYS A 142 17.74 3.40 5.29
C LYS A 142 17.20 3.09 3.88
N GLU A 143 17.45 1.88 3.38
CA GLU A 143 16.96 1.44 2.06
C GLU A 143 15.44 1.43 2.00
N THR A 144 14.80 0.88 3.03
CA THR A 144 13.34 0.81 3.13
C THR A 144 12.71 2.20 3.07
N LEU A 145 13.20 3.15 3.86
CA LEU A 145 12.69 4.53 3.89
C LEU A 145 12.91 5.24 2.55
N THR A 146 14.13 5.14 2.02
CA THR A 146 14.49 5.79 0.74
C THR A 146 13.63 5.27 -0.40
N LEU A 147 13.51 3.96 -0.54
CA LEU A 147 12.73 3.34 -1.61
C LEU A 147 11.23 3.60 -1.46
N ALA A 148 10.66 3.44 -0.26
CA ALA A 148 9.24 3.69 -0.03
C ALA A 148 8.85 5.14 -0.34
N ILE A 149 9.60 6.13 0.15
CA ILE A 149 9.35 7.55 -0.10
C ILE A 149 9.49 7.86 -1.60
N ASN A 150 10.56 7.43 -2.24
CA ASN A 150 10.80 7.68 -3.66
C ASN A 150 9.82 6.91 -4.57
N SER A 151 9.20 5.83 -4.08
CA SER A 151 8.15 5.14 -4.82
C SER A 151 6.84 5.92 -4.87
N GLY A 152 6.63 6.91 -3.98
CA GLY A 152 5.42 7.73 -3.91
C GLY A 152 4.51 7.41 -2.72
N VAL A 153 4.97 6.61 -1.75
CA VAL A 153 4.30 6.41 -0.45
C VAL A 153 4.33 7.71 0.34
N ASN A 154 3.19 8.10 0.91
CA ASN A 154 3.03 9.35 1.67
C ASN A 154 3.08 9.14 3.18
N MET A 155 2.59 8.01 3.69
CA MET A 155 2.60 7.64 5.10
C MET A 155 3.31 6.30 5.28
N LEU A 156 4.24 6.25 6.23
CA LEU A 156 5.04 5.07 6.54
C LEU A 156 4.51 4.43 7.81
N LEU A 157 4.10 3.16 7.74
CA LEU A 157 3.58 2.42 8.89
C LEU A 157 4.67 1.58 9.53
N PHE A 158 4.84 1.74 10.83
CA PHE A 158 5.70 0.94 11.71
C PHE A 158 4.88 0.46 12.91
N ALA A 159 4.46 -0.79 12.92
CA ALA A 159 3.63 -1.34 13.98
C ALA A 159 4.40 -1.66 15.27
N ASN A 160 5.71 -1.81 15.19
CA ASN A 160 6.60 -2.16 16.30
C ASN A 160 6.19 -3.45 17.06
N GLN A 161 5.63 -4.42 16.31
CA GLN A 161 5.13 -5.69 16.88
C GLN A 161 5.93 -6.92 16.43
N LEU A 162 6.52 -6.89 15.23
CA LEU A 162 7.14 -8.07 14.59
C LEU A 162 8.67 -8.06 14.64
N ALA A 163 9.27 -6.93 14.89
CA ALA A 163 10.73 -6.74 14.91
C ALA A 163 11.14 -5.85 16.10
N LYS A 164 12.44 -5.61 16.24
CA LYS A 164 12.95 -4.64 17.21
C LYS A 164 12.25 -3.29 16.99
N PRO A 165 11.68 -2.69 18.04
CA PRO A 165 11.05 -1.38 17.92
C PRO A 165 12.01 -0.34 17.33
N ILE A 166 11.52 0.47 16.42
CA ILE A 166 12.21 1.59 15.81
C ILE A 166 11.55 2.87 16.33
N THR A 167 12.35 3.79 16.82
CA THR A 167 11.84 5.07 17.35
C THR A 167 11.51 6.05 16.22
N LEU A 168 10.64 7.00 16.51
CA LEU A 168 10.34 8.09 15.56
C LEU A 168 11.61 8.88 15.23
N ASP A 169 12.46 9.14 16.22
CA ASP A 169 13.72 9.88 16.02
C ASP A 169 14.65 9.15 15.05
N GLU A 170 14.80 7.80 15.18
CA GLU A 170 15.59 7.00 14.22
C GLU A 170 15.07 7.12 12.79
N ILE A 171 13.74 7.14 12.60
CA ILE A 171 13.12 7.29 11.29
C ILE A 171 13.38 8.69 10.75
N VAL A 172 13.09 9.73 11.53
CA VAL A 172 13.26 11.14 11.15
C VAL A 172 14.71 11.45 10.81
N ASP A 173 15.66 11.05 11.69
CA ASP A 173 17.08 11.25 11.46
C ASP A 173 17.57 10.55 10.19
N THR A 174 17.07 9.34 9.93
CA THR A 174 17.45 8.58 8.74
C THR A 174 16.94 9.30 7.49
N VAL A 175 15.66 9.71 7.45
CA VAL A 175 15.08 10.47 6.31
C VAL A 175 15.80 11.81 6.11
N TYR A 176 16.06 12.52 7.20
CA TYR A 176 16.79 13.81 7.13
C TYR A 176 18.17 13.67 6.49
N LYS A 177 18.94 12.63 6.88
CA LYS A 177 20.24 12.32 6.25
C LYS A 177 20.11 11.99 4.76
N GLN A 178 19.03 11.31 4.35
CA GLN A 178 18.77 11.02 2.93
C GLN A 178 18.40 12.28 2.13
N ILE A 179 17.72 13.24 2.75
CA ILE A 179 17.45 14.55 2.12
C ILE A 179 18.75 15.33 1.96
N LEU A 180 19.60 15.41 2.99
CA LEU A 180 20.89 16.11 2.93
C LEU A 180 21.86 15.50 1.88
N SER A 181 21.76 14.19 1.63
CA SER A 181 22.56 13.50 0.61
C SER A 181 21.86 13.40 -0.75
N GLU A 182 20.77 14.14 -0.95
CA GLU A 182 19.99 14.19 -2.20
C GLU A 182 19.43 12.83 -2.68
N GLN A 183 19.37 11.82 -1.79
CA GLN A 183 18.76 10.53 -2.09
C GLN A 183 17.22 10.59 -2.00
N ILE A 184 16.68 11.53 -1.25
CA ILE A 184 15.25 11.86 -1.18
C ILE A 184 15.11 13.34 -1.50
N SER A 185 14.25 13.68 -2.46
CA SER A 185 13.93 15.08 -2.75
C SER A 185 13.05 15.68 -1.66
N LEU A 186 13.40 16.89 -1.20
CA LEU A 186 12.56 17.63 -0.27
C LEU A 186 11.15 17.90 -0.85
N GLU A 187 11.07 18.09 -2.16
CA GLU A 187 9.78 18.24 -2.85
C GLU A 187 8.88 17.02 -2.71
N THR A 188 9.45 15.80 -2.71
CA THR A 188 8.70 14.57 -2.47
C THR A 188 8.03 14.59 -1.08
N ILE A 189 8.76 15.02 -0.06
CA ILE A 189 8.22 15.16 1.31
C ILE A 189 7.13 16.23 1.38
N ILE A 190 7.35 17.38 0.76
CA ILE A 190 6.36 18.48 0.72
C ILE A 190 5.08 18.01 0.03
N ASN A 191 5.19 17.31 -1.09
CA ASN A 191 4.03 16.80 -1.83
C ASN A 191 3.29 15.68 -1.07
N ALA A 192 4.00 14.84 -0.31
CA ALA A 192 3.38 13.87 0.58
C ALA A 192 2.56 14.57 1.67
N ASN A 193 3.13 15.57 2.34
CA ASN A 193 2.43 16.32 3.39
C ASN A 193 1.20 17.08 2.84
N LYS A 194 1.28 17.69 1.66
CA LYS A 194 0.09 18.33 1.04
C LYS A 194 -1.08 17.36 0.86
N ARG A 195 -0.82 16.09 0.48
CA ARG A 195 -1.88 15.08 0.38
C ARG A 195 -2.44 14.70 1.74
N ILE A 196 -1.58 14.58 2.75
CA ILE A 196 -1.99 14.29 4.14
C ILE A 196 -2.84 15.43 4.67
N ASP A 197 -2.41 16.67 4.51
CA ASP A 197 -3.16 17.86 4.94
C ASP A 197 -4.54 17.93 4.27
N SER A 198 -4.60 17.66 2.96
CA SER A 198 -5.87 17.59 2.22
C SER A 198 -6.78 16.45 2.71
N LEU A 199 -6.21 15.34 3.17
CA LEU A 199 -6.97 14.25 3.78
C LEU A 199 -7.54 14.65 5.13
N LEU A 200 -6.74 15.27 5.99
CA LEU A 200 -7.14 15.71 7.33
C LEU A 200 -8.24 16.79 7.29
N GLN A 201 -8.29 17.61 6.26
CA GLN A 201 -9.36 18.58 6.06
C GLN A 201 -10.75 17.96 5.77
N LYS A 202 -10.80 16.65 5.50
CA LYS A 202 -12.07 15.94 5.27
C LYS A 202 -12.67 15.34 6.53
N LEU A 203 -11.96 15.38 7.64
CA LEU A 203 -12.42 14.99 8.98
C LEU A 203 -13.14 16.13 9.69
#